data_bbb62631c2460cdb2f46f4d939c94c97
#
_entry.id   bbb62631c2460cdb2f46f4d939c94c97
#
_cell.length_a   1.000
_cell.length_b   1.000
_cell.length_c   1.000
_cell.angle_alpha   90.00
_cell.angle_beta   90.00
_cell.angle_gamma   90.00
#
_symmetry.space_group_name_H-M   'P 1'
#
loop_
_entity.id
_entity.type
_entity.pdbx_description
1 polymer ?
#
loop_
_entity_poly.entity_id
_entity_poly.type
_entity_poly.pdbx_seq_one_letter_code
_entity_poly.pdbx_strand_id
1 'polypeptide(L)'
;MAIVYVSSNKLADFLGISLEELRQIEAHFDRIPDDEWELVEGKDYRVINKSSGLREYTQSGAYAILSFLRSRTEQDPKSSTGTSIRNWFKEEHRKKQKALVDHRILQNSSSLVKRQDQFWLSLRDVVMIFGTRTDYLKKALELASKQSKLIKDIHYARFGNDDTVYLSLRGIYELAKIMGEVLKQNHRKDWCQDVSERIEPQIQVIVKAIQDRQNQIEKAKDLARKRDRNLCRVTRKAASSLTVHHLYSEAHYPKLAASLSNLITIANEVHSHFHQWMGGFSEPCTIDDFIKYVLEYYPENGHLIIWLEQQKASLGPQLPMGKEREHVLYLPLQCVT
;
A
#
# COMPACT_ATOMS: atom_id res chain seq x y z
N MET A 1 -15.07 2.48 19.08
CA MET A 1 -14.88 3.27 17.85
C MET A 1 -13.60 4.08 18.03
N ALA A 2 -12.77 4.19 16.99
CA ALA A 2 -11.64 5.10 17.05
C ALA A 2 -12.18 6.55 17.05
N ILE A 3 -11.67 7.39 17.95
CA ILE A 3 -12.05 8.80 18.01
C ILE A 3 -11.52 9.49 16.75
N VAL A 4 -12.40 10.18 16.03
CA VAL A 4 -12.00 10.99 14.86
C VAL A 4 -11.61 12.37 15.34
N TYR A 5 -10.39 12.77 14.98
CA TYR A 5 -9.87 14.10 15.23
C TYR A 5 -9.81 14.89 13.93
N VAL A 6 -10.08 16.18 14.02
CA VAL A 6 -10.03 17.13 12.91
C VAL A 6 -9.10 18.27 13.28
N SER A 7 -8.17 18.63 12.37
CA SER A 7 -7.20 19.71 12.63
C SER A 7 -7.84 21.08 12.74
N SER A 8 -7.20 22.00 13.47
CA SER A 8 -7.61 23.40 13.62
C SER A 8 -7.91 24.07 12.27
N ASN A 9 -7.07 23.84 11.24
CA ASN A 9 -7.28 24.42 9.90
C ASN A 9 -8.61 23.94 9.28
N LYS A 10 -8.85 22.63 9.27
CA LYS A 10 -10.09 22.07 8.72
C LYS A 10 -11.34 22.49 9.50
N LEU A 11 -11.20 22.66 10.82
CA LEU A 11 -12.31 23.14 11.64
C LEU A 11 -12.60 24.61 11.36
N ALA A 12 -11.58 25.46 11.27
CA ALA A 12 -11.71 26.87 10.92
C ALA A 12 -12.39 27.04 9.55
N ASP A 13 -11.90 26.35 8.53
CA ASP A 13 -12.49 26.34 7.17
C ASP A 13 -13.98 25.92 7.21
N PHE A 14 -14.30 24.86 7.95
CA PHE A 14 -15.68 24.38 8.08
C PHE A 14 -16.59 25.38 8.78
N LEU A 15 -16.10 26.10 9.80
CA LEU A 15 -16.83 27.07 10.55
C LEU A 15 -16.91 28.43 9.83
N GLY A 16 -16.17 28.62 8.74
CA GLY A 16 -16.09 29.86 7.99
C GLY A 16 -15.37 30.98 8.75
N ILE A 17 -14.42 30.64 9.63
CA ILE A 17 -13.62 31.58 10.42
C ILE A 17 -12.16 31.46 10.08
N SER A 18 -11.36 32.48 10.35
CA SER A 18 -9.91 32.41 10.22
C SER A 18 -9.29 31.53 11.32
N LEU A 19 -8.11 30.98 11.03
CA LEU A 19 -7.34 30.24 12.04
C LEU A 19 -6.99 31.11 13.25
N GLU A 20 -6.79 32.40 13.02
CA GLU A 20 -6.51 33.36 14.07
C GLU A 20 -7.73 33.59 15.00
N GLU A 21 -8.94 33.71 14.41
CA GLU A 21 -10.17 33.74 15.21
C GLU A 21 -10.37 32.46 16.02
N LEU A 22 -10.09 31.30 15.44
CA LEU A 22 -10.15 30.03 16.17
C LEU A 22 -9.19 30.04 17.37
N ARG A 23 -7.95 30.53 17.19
CA ARG A 23 -7.00 30.69 18.29
C ARG A 23 -7.44 31.65 19.39
N GLN A 24 -8.10 32.74 19.01
CA GLN A 24 -8.65 33.67 19.97
C GLN A 24 -9.77 33.02 20.78
N ILE A 25 -10.59 32.19 20.18
CA ILE A 25 -11.62 31.41 20.86
C ILE A 25 -10.98 30.39 21.81
N GLU A 26 -9.98 29.67 21.36
CA GLU A 26 -9.19 28.73 22.19
C GLU A 26 -8.58 29.45 23.40
N ALA A 27 -7.95 30.61 23.18
CA ALA A 27 -7.36 31.41 24.23
C ALA A 27 -8.40 31.97 25.21
N HIS A 28 -9.62 32.22 24.73
CA HIS A 28 -10.74 32.62 25.60
C HIS A 28 -11.15 31.47 26.52
N PHE A 29 -11.30 30.26 25.97
CA PHE A 29 -11.65 29.05 26.73
C PHE A 29 -10.56 28.68 27.74
N ASP A 30 -9.30 28.74 27.33
CA ASP A 30 -8.16 28.41 28.20
C ASP A 30 -7.95 29.43 29.35
N ARG A 31 -8.53 30.64 29.22
CA ARG A 31 -8.39 31.73 30.23
C ARG A 31 -9.36 31.62 31.38
N ILE A 32 -10.50 31.02 31.19
CA ILE A 32 -11.59 30.94 32.18
C ILE A 32 -11.84 29.45 32.46
N PRO A 33 -11.15 28.86 33.45
CA PRO A 33 -11.39 27.48 33.82
C PRO A 33 -12.75 27.30 34.49
N ASP A 34 -13.33 26.12 34.39
CA ASP A 34 -14.61 25.72 34.99
C ASP A 34 -15.84 26.48 34.46
N ASP A 35 -15.75 27.05 33.27
CA ASP A 35 -16.94 27.61 32.59
C ASP A 35 -17.62 26.59 31.66
N GLU A 36 -18.77 26.95 31.12
CA GLU A 36 -19.56 26.11 30.20
C GLU A 36 -18.84 25.83 28.86
N TRP A 37 -17.76 26.56 28.57
CA TRP A 37 -16.98 26.48 27.31
C TRP A 37 -15.64 25.78 27.46
N GLU A 38 -15.29 25.30 28.65
CA GLU A 38 -14.03 24.63 28.91
C GLU A 38 -13.86 23.41 27.99
N LEU A 39 -12.72 23.38 27.28
CA LEU A 39 -12.31 22.24 26.46
C LEU A 39 -11.29 21.36 27.22
N VAL A 40 -11.60 20.09 27.37
CA VAL A 40 -10.76 19.13 28.10
C VAL A 40 -9.85 18.40 27.13
N GLU A 41 -8.50 18.50 27.37
CA GLU A 41 -7.51 17.76 26.60
C GLU A 41 -7.72 16.24 26.78
N GLY A 42 -7.63 15.50 25.67
CA GLY A 42 -7.91 14.07 25.61
C GLY A 42 -9.39 13.71 25.41
N LYS A 43 -10.33 14.60 25.73
CA LYS A 43 -11.77 14.43 25.49
C LYS A 43 -12.24 15.26 24.29
N ASP A 44 -11.98 16.54 24.30
CA ASP A 44 -12.49 17.50 23.31
C ASP A 44 -11.44 17.87 22.27
N TYR A 45 -10.18 17.88 22.66
CA TYR A 45 -9.06 18.10 21.75
C TYR A 45 -7.80 17.33 22.17
N ARG A 46 -6.81 17.33 21.28
CA ARG A 46 -5.42 16.96 21.60
C ARG A 46 -4.46 17.96 20.96
N VAL A 47 -3.32 18.21 21.63
CA VAL A 47 -2.27 19.06 21.11
C VAL A 47 -1.35 18.24 20.20
N ILE A 48 -1.20 18.67 18.92
CA ILE A 48 -0.30 18.02 17.97
C ILE A 48 1.10 18.60 18.07
N ASN A 49 1.20 19.92 18.25
CA ASN A 49 2.46 20.62 18.31
C ASN A 49 2.40 21.67 19.42
N LYS A 50 3.15 21.43 20.50
CA LYS A 50 3.20 22.30 21.67
C LYS A 50 3.80 23.68 21.37
N SER A 51 4.76 23.76 20.42
CA SER A 51 5.44 25.02 20.09
C SER A 51 4.56 25.96 19.25
N SER A 52 3.68 25.42 18.39
CA SER A 52 2.76 26.21 17.57
C SER A 52 1.34 26.29 18.13
N GLY A 53 1.04 25.56 19.21
CA GLY A 53 -0.30 25.48 19.81
C GLY A 53 -1.34 24.79 18.92
N LEU A 54 -0.94 24.07 17.85
CA LEU A 54 -1.88 23.41 16.95
C LEU A 54 -2.61 22.26 17.64
N ARG A 55 -3.92 22.28 17.53
CA ARG A 55 -4.84 21.29 18.11
C ARG A 55 -5.54 20.46 17.03
N GLU A 56 -5.97 19.29 17.42
CA GLU A 56 -7.01 18.52 16.72
C GLU A 56 -8.20 18.30 17.65
N TYR A 57 -9.37 18.46 17.11
CA TYR A 57 -10.63 18.43 17.86
C TYR A 57 -11.42 17.16 17.61
N THR A 58 -12.06 16.67 18.65
CA THR A 58 -13.14 15.68 18.54
C THR A 58 -14.44 16.36 18.10
N GLN A 59 -15.46 15.55 17.87
CA GLN A 59 -16.79 16.07 17.57
C GLN A 59 -17.34 16.97 18.72
N SER A 60 -17.10 16.61 20.00
CA SER A 60 -17.55 17.39 21.15
C SER A 60 -16.83 18.74 21.23
N GLY A 61 -15.51 18.77 21.04
CA GLY A 61 -14.76 20.03 21.02
C GLY A 61 -15.17 20.95 19.88
N ALA A 62 -15.35 20.40 18.67
CA ALA A 62 -15.84 21.18 17.53
C ALA A 62 -17.25 21.72 17.76
N TYR A 63 -18.13 20.97 18.45
CA TYR A 63 -19.47 21.41 18.79
C TYR A 63 -19.47 22.53 19.86
N ALA A 64 -18.60 22.47 20.86
CA ALA A 64 -18.42 23.51 21.85
C ALA A 64 -18.01 24.85 21.19
N ILE A 65 -17.02 24.82 20.30
CA ILE A 65 -16.59 26.01 19.54
C ILE A 65 -17.74 26.58 18.69
N LEU A 66 -18.48 25.73 17.99
CA LEU A 66 -19.66 26.20 17.24
C LEU A 66 -20.72 26.84 18.15
N SER A 67 -21.01 26.24 19.30
CA SER A 67 -22.01 26.74 20.23
C SER A 67 -21.61 28.10 20.78
N PHE A 68 -20.34 28.31 21.09
CA PHE A 68 -19.79 29.59 21.47
C PHE A 68 -19.93 30.66 20.39
N LEU A 69 -19.59 30.34 19.14
CA LEU A 69 -19.75 31.28 18.01
C LEU A 69 -21.18 31.70 17.83
N ARG A 70 -22.15 30.83 18.07
CA ARG A 70 -23.57 31.12 17.97
C ARG A 70 -24.10 31.98 19.12
N SER A 71 -23.64 31.74 20.35
CA SER A 71 -24.03 32.59 21.49
C SER A 71 -23.64 34.06 21.28
N ARG A 72 -22.59 34.30 20.47
CA ARG A 72 -22.15 35.67 20.11
C ARG A 72 -22.96 36.32 18.99
N THR A 73 -23.67 35.54 18.18
CA THR A 73 -24.41 36.05 17.00
C THR A 73 -25.93 36.08 17.17
N GLU A 74 -26.47 35.81 18.36
CA GLU A 74 -27.93 35.74 18.67
C GLU A 74 -28.72 34.79 17.76
N GLN A 75 -28.06 33.85 17.07
CA GLN A 75 -28.71 32.87 16.20
C GLN A 75 -29.13 31.63 16.98
N ASP A 76 -30.36 31.15 16.71
CA ASP A 76 -30.99 30.01 17.38
C ASP A 76 -30.09 28.74 17.35
N PRO A 77 -29.74 28.17 18.53
CA PRO A 77 -28.87 26.96 18.61
C PRO A 77 -29.47 25.70 17.94
N LYS A 78 -30.76 25.66 17.66
CA LYS A 78 -31.45 24.51 17.06
C LYS A 78 -31.42 24.48 15.54
N SER A 79 -30.76 25.44 14.87
CA SER A 79 -30.70 25.48 13.42
C SER A 79 -29.74 24.44 12.82
N SER A 80 -29.85 24.22 11.50
CA SER A 80 -29.22 23.18 10.68
C SER A 80 -27.73 22.84 10.87
N THR A 81 -26.94 23.71 11.52
CA THR A 81 -25.48 23.60 11.61
C THR A 81 -24.98 22.53 12.60
N GLY A 82 -25.73 22.23 13.69
CA GLY A 82 -25.38 21.11 14.58
C GLY A 82 -25.52 19.75 13.87
N THR A 83 -26.52 19.65 12.99
CA THR A 83 -26.66 18.49 12.08
C THR A 83 -25.55 18.49 11.06
N SER A 84 -25.10 19.63 10.56
CA SER A 84 -24.00 19.79 9.62
C SER A 84 -22.66 19.35 10.21
N ILE A 85 -22.31 19.73 11.44
CA ILE A 85 -21.11 19.24 12.13
C ILE A 85 -21.13 17.69 12.25
N ARG A 86 -22.26 17.15 12.72
CA ARG A 86 -22.41 15.70 12.88
C ARG A 86 -22.24 14.98 11.56
N ASN A 87 -22.82 15.49 10.49
CA ASN A 87 -22.71 14.92 9.15
C ASN A 87 -21.28 15.05 8.60
N TRP A 88 -20.64 16.19 8.82
CA TRP A 88 -19.26 16.41 8.43
C TRP A 88 -18.29 15.43 9.13
N PHE A 89 -18.40 15.24 10.46
CA PHE A 89 -17.62 14.23 11.18
C PHE A 89 -17.90 12.80 10.71
N LYS A 90 -19.15 12.46 10.39
CA LYS A 90 -19.50 11.16 9.79
C LYS A 90 -18.81 10.98 8.43
N GLU A 91 -18.80 12.01 7.60
CA GLU A 91 -18.17 11.98 6.30
C GLU A 91 -16.64 11.86 6.41
N GLU A 92 -16.00 12.63 7.29
CA GLU A 92 -14.55 12.51 7.54
C GLU A 92 -14.20 11.14 8.14
N HIS A 93 -15.01 10.58 9.03
CA HIS A 93 -14.84 9.22 9.51
C HIS A 93 -14.91 8.22 8.36
N ARG A 94 -15.91 8.35 7.49
CA ARG A 94 -16.09 7.48 6.33
C ARG A 94 -14.92 7.58 5.34
N LYS A 95 -14.42 8.78 5.07
CA LYS A 95 -13.22 8.99 4.24
C LYS A 95 -11.99 8.29 4.83
N LYS A 96 -11.74 8.45 6.13
CA LYS A 96 -10.63 7.80 6.84
C LYS A 96 -10.79 6.27 6.83
N GLN A 97 -11.99 5.75 7.03
CA GLN A 97 -12.27 4.31 6.99
C GLN A 97 -12.01 3.75 5.59
N LYS A 98 -12.51 4.40 4.53
CA LYS A 98 -12.24 4.00 3.14
C LYS A 98 -10.76 4.00 2.81
N ALA A 99 -10.00 5.01 3.21
CA ALA A 99 -8.56 5.06 3.02
C ALA A 99 -7.84 3.91 3.78
N LEU A 100 -8.34 3.54 4.96
CA LEU A 100 -7.80 2.40 5.71
C LEU A 100 -8.11 1.07 5.03
N VAL A 101 -9.30 0.92 4.44
CA VAL A 101 -9.66 -0.27 3.64
C VAL A 101 -8.75 -0.38 2.41
N ASP A 102 -8.56 0.72 1.66
CA ASP A 102 -7.65 0.75 0.51
C ASP A 102 -6.23 0.35 0.89
N HIS A 103 -5.73 0.90 1.99
CA HIS A 103 -4.40 0.55 2.50
C HIS A 103 -4.29 -0.93 2.88
N ARG A 104 -5.31 -1.48 3.54
CA ARG A 104 -5.35 -2.91 3.86
C ARG A 104 -5.42 -3.81 2.63
N ILE A 105 -6.18 -3.44 1.61
CA ILE A 105 -6.22 -4.16 0.34
C ILE A 105 -4.82 -4.17 -0.27
N LEU A 106 -4.16 -3.01 -0.36
CA LEU A 106 -2.82 -2.90 -0.91
C LEU A 106 -1.78 -3.75 -0.15
N GLN A 107 -1.81 -3.72 1.18
CA GLN A 107 -0.86 -4.46 2.01
C GLN A 107 -1.09 -5.97 2.03
N ASN A 108 -2.32 -6.41 1.77
CA ASN A 108 -2.71 -7.82 1.88
C ASN A 108 -3.20 -8.37 0.53
N SER A 109 -2.53 -8.04 -0.55
CA SER A 109 -2.78 -8.59 -1.89
C SER A 109 -1.56 -9.30 -2.46
N SER A 110 -0.66 -9.79 -1.61
CA SER A 110 0.58 -10.46 -2.04
C SER A 110 0.33 -11.76 -2.78
N SER A 111 -0.80 -12.41 -2.55
CA SER A 111 -1.25 -13.63 -3.25
C SER A 111 -2.07 -13.34 -4.52
N LEU A 112 -2.08 -12.10 -5.01
CA LEU A 112 -2.88 -11.73 -6.17
C LEU A 112 -2.44 -12.51 -7.41
N VAL A 113 -3.37 -13.29 -7.98
CA VAL A 113 -3.16 -14.05 -9.21
C VAL A 113 -4.27 -13.77 -10.21
N LYS A 114 -3.95 -13.86 -11.50
CA LYS A 114 -4.93 -13.81 -12.60
C LYS A 114 -5.20 -15.23 -13.10
N ARG A 115 -6.50 -15.63 -13.15
CA ARG A 115 -6.93 -16.90 -13.71
C ARG A 115 -8.24 -16.70 -14.47
N GLN A 116 -8.30 -17.17 -15.71
CA GLN A 116 -9.51 -17.09 -16.55
C GLN A 116 -10.13 -15.69 -16.57
N ASP A 117 -9.29 -14.67 -16.82
CA ASP A 117 -9.67 -13.24 -16.83
C ASP A 117 -10.24 -12.67 -15.53
N GLN A 118 -10.13 -13.41 -14.43
CA GLN A 118 -10.49 -12.95 -13.09
C GLN A 118 -9.25 -12.84 -12.21
N PHE A 119 -9.32 -11.92 -11.23
CA PHE A 119 -8.32 -11.79 -10.17
C PHE A 119 -8.77 -12.55 -8.93
N TRP A 120 -7.81 -13.19 -8.27
CA TRP A 120 -8.04 -14.04 -7.12
C TRP A 120 -7.05 -13.69 -6.01
N LEU A 121 -7.52 -13.75 -4.76
CA LEU A 121 -6.72 -13.57 -3.57
C LEU A 121 -6.86 -14.81 -2.67
N SER A 122 -5.77 -15.19 -2.00
CA SER A 122 -5.81 -16.27 -1.04
C SER A 122 -6.74 -15.95 0.14
N LEU A 123 -7.31 -16.98 0.74
CA LEU A 123 -8.13 -16.84 1.94
C LEU A 123 -7.39 -16.11 3.06
N ARG A 124 -6.07 -16.30 3.17
CA ARG A 124 -5.21 -15.60 4.15
C ARG A 124 -5.25 -14.10 3.95
N ASP A 125 -5.02 -13.64 2.71
CA ASP A 125 -5.03 -12.22 2.38
C ASP A 125 -6.42 -11.62 2.60
N VAL A 126 -7.47 -12.34 2.21
CA VAL A 126 -8.87 -11.92 2.42
C VAL A 126 -9.19 -11.77 3.92
N VAL A 127 -8.74 -12.71 4.77
CA VAL A 127 -8.87 -12.60 6.24
C VAL A 127 -8.23 -11.31 6.76
N MET A 128 -7.06 -10.96 6.26
CA MET A 128 -6.34 -9.74 6.66
C MET A 128 -7.05 -8.48 6.17
N ILE A 129 -7.59 -8.47 4.94
CA ILE A 129 -8.38 -7.37 4.39
C ILE A 129 -9.64 -7.12 5.23
N PHE A 130 -10.38 -8.17 5.56
CA PHE A 130 -11.54 -8.04 6.43
C PHE A 130 -11.18 -7.71 7.88
N GLY A 131 -9.93 -7.94 8.31
CA GLY A 131 -9.51 -7.79 9.69
C GLY A 131 -10.31 -8.68 10.62
N THR A 132 -10.54 -9.92 10.22
CA THR A 132 -11.33 -10.93 10.95
C THR A 132 -10.47 -12.16 11.25
N ARG A 133 -11.04 -13.15 11.95
CA ARG A 133 -10.36 -14.42 12.22
C ARG A 133 -10.66 -15.41 11.11
N THR A 134 -9.69 -16.28 10.81
CA THR A 134 -9.79 -17.28 9.74
C THR A 134 -10.99 -18.22 9.93
N ASP A 135 -11.26 -18.64 11.17
CA ASP A 135 -12.38 -19.52 11.50
C ASP A 135 -13.76 -18.86 11.22
N TYR A 136 -13.87 -17.56 11.48
CA TYR A 136 -15.07 -16.78 11.16
C TYR A 136 -15.30 -16.69 9.66
N LEU A 137 -14.25 -16.39 8.89
CA LEU A 137 -14.36 -16.28 7.44
C LEU A 137 -14.66 -17.62 6.78
N LYS A 138 -14.04 -18.73 7.26
CA LYS A 138 -14.35 -20.09 6.80
C LYS A 138 -15.81 -20.47 7.06
N LYS A 139 -16.33 -20.21 8.26
CA LYS A 139 -17.74 -20.43 8.58
C LYS A 139 -18.68 -19.62 7.70
N ALA A 140 -18.38 -18.34 7.46
CA ALA A 140 -19.17 -17.51 6.56
C ALA A 140 -19.16 -18.06 5.13
N LEU A 141 -18.00 -18.51 4.64
CA LEU A 141 -17.85 -19.13 3.33
C LEU A 141 -18.66 -20.42 3.20
N GLU A 142 -18.60 -21.30 4.22
CA GLU A 142 -19.37 -22.56 4.24
C GLU A 142 -20.87 -22.31 4.26
N LEU A 143 -21.34 -21.38 5.09
CA LEU A 143 -22.76 -21.02 5.17
C LEU A 143 -23.25 -20.44 3.84
N ALA A 144 -22.49 -19.54 3.25
CA ALA A 144 -22.82 -18.92 1.98
C ALA A 144 -22.81 -19.94 0.82
N SER A 145 -21.89 -20.89 0.84
CA SER A 145 -21.83 -21.99 -0.15
C SER A 145 -23.03 -22.93 -0.01
N LYS A 146 -23.41 -23.31 1.22
CA LYS A 146 -24.62 -24.13 1.47
C LYS A 146 -25.91 -23.45 1.03
N GLN A 147 -25.97 -22.12 1.08
CA GLN A 147 -27.10 -21.32 0.60
C GLN A 147 -27.06 -21.02 -0.90
N SER A 148 -26.11 -21.60 -1.65
CA SER A 148 -25.87 -21.34 -3.08
C SER A 148 -25.60 -19.86 -3.42
N LYS A 149 -25.25 -19.04 -2.41
CA LYS A 149 -24.83 -17.63 -2.61
C LYS A 149 -23.42 -17.52 -3.14
N LEU A 150 -22.56 -18.50 -2.82
CA LEU A 150 -21.20 -18.60 -3.35
C LEU A 150 -21.02 -19.92 -4.11
N ILE A 151 -20.59 -19.82 -5.37
CA ILE A 151 -20.45 -20.93 -6.31
C ILE A 151 -18.95 -21.25 -6.44
N LYS A 152 -18.61 -22.55 -6.31
CA LYS A 152 -17.26 -23.04 -6.55
C LYS A 152 -16.80 -22.72 -7.98
N ASP A 153 -15.53 -22.46 -8.17
CA ASP A 153 -14.86 -22.09 -9.43
C ASP A 153 -15.32 -20.77 -10.08
N ILE A 154 -16.30 -20.09 -9.47
CA ILE A 154 -16.71 -18.72 -9.83
C ILE A 154 -16.34 -17.74 -8.72
N HIS A 155 -16.70 -18.03 -7.48
CA HIS A 155 -16.51 -17.16 -6.33
C HIS A 155 -15.35 -17.60 -5.43
N TYR A 156 -15.11 -18.90 -5.34
CA TYR A 156 -13.98 -19.49 -4.63
C TYR A 156 -13.48 -20.73 -5.35
N ALA A 157 -12.18 -20.98 -5.31
CA ALA A 157 -11.56 -22.13 -5.94
C ALA A 157 -10.31 -22.58 -5.18
N ARG A 158 -9.81 -23.77 -5.50
CA ARG A 158 -8.49 -24.26 -5.13
C ARG A 158 -7.73 -24.51 -6.41
N PHE A 159 -6.53 -23.95 -6.51
CA PHE A 159 -5.64 -24.16 -7.64
C PHE A 159 -4.20 -24.02 -7.17
N GLY A 160 -3.28 -24.59 -7.94
CA GLY A 160 -1.90 -24.75 -7.50
C GLY A 160 -1.64 -26.08 -6.79
N ASN A 161 -0.46 -26.25 -6.26
CA ASN A 161 0.00 -27.51 -5.66
C ASN A 161 -0.31 -27.61 -4.15
N ASP A 162 -0.98 -26.60 -3.60
CA ASP A 162 -1.37 -26.54 -2.19
C ASP A 162 -2.90 -26.51 -2.03
N ASP A 163 -3.36 -26.81 -0.82
CA ASP A 163 -4.78 -26.77 -0.45
C ASP A 163 -5.31 -25.34 -0.22
N THR A 164 -4.60 -24.32 -0.70
CA THR A 164 -4.98 -22.93 -0.49
C THR A 164 -6.29 -22.61 -1.21
N VAL A 165 -7.24 -22.07 -0.45
CA VAL A 165 -8.50 -21.56 -0.99
C VAL A 165 -8.27 -20.13 -1.46
N TYR A 166 -8.68 -19.85 -2.69
CA TYR A 166 -8.70 -18.52 -3.28
C TYR A 166 -10.13 -18.03 -3.46
N LEU A 167 -10.33 -16.73 -3.32
CA LEU A 167 -11.58 -16.07 -3.63
C LEU A 167 -11.37 -15.13 -4.82
N SER A 168 -12.29 -15.16 -5.79
CA SER A 168 -12.34 -14.15 -6.85
C SER A 168 -12.79 -12.81 -6.27
N LEU A 169 -12.54 -11.69 -6.98
CA LEU A 169 -13.02 -10.38 -6.54
C LEU A 169 -14.54 -10.38 -6.35
N ARG A 170 -15.25 -11.05 -7.26
CA ARG A 170 -16.71 -11.26 -7.14
C ARG A 170 -17.06 -12.08 -5.89
N GLY A 171 -16.27 -13.10 -5.57
CA GLY A 171 -16.43 -13.91 -4.35
C GLY A 171 -16.23 -13.09 -3.08
N ILE A 172 -15.22 -12.20 -3.06
CA ILE A 172 -14.96 -11.30 -1.95
C ILE A 172 -16.10 -10.29 -1.79
N TYR A 173 -16.60 -9.74 -2.89
CA TYR A 173 -17.74 -8.83 -2.90
C TYR A 173 -19.00 -9.47 -2.30
N GLU A 174 -19.38 -10.66 -2.74
CA GLU A 174 -20.55 -11.37 -2.24
C GLU A 174 -20.38 -11.80 -0.77
N LEU A 175 -19.17 -12.25 -0.39
CA LEU A 175 -18.87 -12.61 0.99
C LEU A 175 -18.96 -11.39 1.92
N ALA A 176 -18.50 -10.22 1.46
CA ALA A 176 -18.59 -8.97 2.20
C ALA A 176 -20.05 -8.59 2.48
N LYS A 177 -20.94 -8.71 1.50
CA LYS A 177 -22.39 -8.48 1.67
C LYS A 177 -22.97 -9.42 2.71
N ILE A 178 -22.72 -10.74 2.58
CA ILE A 178 -23.23 -11.76 3.50
C ILE A 178 -22.76 -11.48 4.93
N MET A 179 -21.48 -11.15 5.09
CA MET A 179 -20.94 -10.80 6.42
C MET A 179 -21.60 -9.52 6.96
N GLY A 180 -21.85 -8.51 6.12
CA GLY A 180 -22.53 -7.27 6.50
C GLY A 180 -23.97 -7.52 6.99
N GLU A 181 -24.68 -8.49 6.43
CA GLU A 181 -26.04 -8.88 6.85
C GLU A 181 -26.03 -9.59 8.22
N VAL A 182 -25.06 -10.48 8.46
CA VAL A 182 -25.01 -11.34 9.66
C VAL A 182 -24.40 -10.64 10.87
N LEU A 183 -23.53 -9.66 10.67
CA LEU A 183 -22.85 -8.95 11.75
C LEU A 183 -23.80 -8.06 12.53
N LYS A 184 -23.69 -8.06 13.88
CA LYS A 184 -24.52 -7.21 14.76
C LYS A 184 -23.94 -5.80 14.93
N GLN A 185 -22.63 -5.65 14.82
CA GLN A 185 -21.93 -4.38 15.11
C GLN A 185 -21.88 -3.50 13.87
N ASN A 186 -22.46 -2.30 13.94
CA ASN A 186 -22.54 -1.36 12.80
C ASN A 186 -21.19 -1.04 12.17
N HIS A 187 -20.14 -0.78 12.95
CA HIS A 187 -18.81 -0.48 12.40
C HIS A 187 -18.21 -1.66 11.61
N ARG A 188 -18.59 -2.90 11.91
CA ARG A 188 -18.17 -4.08 11.16
C ARG A 188 -18.97 -4.24 9.86
N LYS A 189 -20.26 -3.86 9.90
CA LYS A 189 -21.09 -3.79 8.68
C LYS A 189 -20.55 -2.75 7.71
N ASP A 190 -20.26 -1.56 8.22
CA ASP A 190 -19.69 -0.46 7.42
C ASP A 190 -18.34 -0.88 6.80
N TRP A 191 -17.49 -1.57 7.57
CA TRP A 191 -16.24 -2.12 7.07
C TRP A 191 -16.46 -3.12 5.92
N CYS A 192 -17.36 -4.08 6.09
CA CYS A 192 -17.68 -5.06 5.04
C CYS A 192 -18.24 -4.39 3.79
N GLN A 193 -19.11 -3.39 3.95
CA GLN A 193 -19.62 -2.59 2.84
C GLN A 193 -18.49 -1.87 2.11
N ASP A 194 -17.59 -1.19 2.83
CA ASP A 194 -16.46 -0.51 2.21
C ASP A 194 -15.53 -1.51 1.49
N VAL A 195 -15.26 -2.70 2.04
CA VAL A 195 -14.51 -3.75 1.34
C VAL A 195 -15.21 -4.16 0.05
N SER A 196 -16.54 -4.37 0.06
CA SER A 196 -17.28 -4.73 -1.15
C SER A 196 -17.20 -3.65 -2.23
N GLU A 197 -17.29 -2.38 -1.86
CA GLU A 197 -17.23 -1.25 -2.78
C GLU A 197 -15.81 -0.97 -3.32
N ARG A 198 -14.77 -1.32 -2.57
CA ARG A 198 -13.39 -0.89 -2.82
C ARG A 198 -12.49 -1.98 -3.38
N ILE A 199 -12.83 -3.27 -3.21
CA ILE A 199 -11.92 -4.37 -3.56
C ILE A 199 -11.56 -4.35 -5.05
N GLU A 200 -12.52 -4.27 -5.94
CA GLU A 200 -12.28 -4.30 -7.38
C GLU A 200 -11.54 -3.04 -7.88
N PRO A 201 -12.00 -1.80 -7.59
CA PRO A 201 -11.27 -0.60 -7.98
C PRO A 201 -9.83 -0.59 -7.48
N GLN A 202 -9.59 -1.01 -6.24
CA GLN A 202 -8.26 -0.99 -5.65
C GLN A 202 -7.34 -2.06 -6.27
N ILE A 203 -7.85 -3.24 -6.58
CA ILE A 203 -7.08 -4.27 -7.30
C ILE A 203 -6.71 -3.79 -8.70
N GLN A 204 -7.59 -3.09 -9.42
CA GLN A 204 -7.25 -2.51 -10.73
C GLN A 204 -6.11 -1.47 -10.62
N VAL A 205 -6.10 -0.64 -9.58
CA VAL A 205 -5.00 0.29 -9.31
C VAL A 205 -3.69 -0.48 -9.07
N ILE A 206 -3.73 -1.55 -8.27
CA ILE A 206 -2.57 -2.41 -7.98
C ILE A 206 -2.05 -3.05 -9.28
N VAL A 207 -2.91 -3.65 -10.08
CA VAL A 207 -2.55 -4.31 -11.35
C VAL A 207 -1.90 -3.32 -12.30
N LYS A 208 -2.48 -2.13 -12.44
CA LYS A 208 -1.89 -1.07 -13.25
C LYS A 208 -0.50 -0.66 -12.76
N ALA A 209 -0.33 -0.47 -11.45
CA ALA A 209 0.97 -0.10 -10.88
C ALA A 209 2.04 -1.19 -11.11
N ILE A 210 1.66 -2.48 -11.01
CA ILE A 210 2.55 -3.61 -11.33
C ILE A 210 2.95 -3.57 -12.80
N GLN A 211 1.99 -3.35 -13.72
CA GLN A 211 2.26 -3.28 -15.15
C GLN A 211 3.14 -2.08 -15.51
N ASP A 212 2.86 -0.91 -14.93
CA ASP A 212 3.65 0.31 -15.16
C ASP A 212 5.09 0.11 -14.68
N ARG A 213 5.28 -0.53 -13.52
CA ARG A 213 6.61 -0.90 -13.02
C ARG A 213 7.32 -1.86 -13.98
N GLN A 214 6.66 -2.91 -14.43
CA GLN A 214 7.24 -3.87 -15.37
C GLN A 214 7.65 -3.19 -16.69
N ASN A 215 6.82 -2.30 -17.21
CA ASN A 215 7.13 -1.52 -18.40
C ASN A 215 8.35 -0.61 -18.20
N GLN A 216 8.51 -0.02 -17.00
CA GLN A 216 9.69 0.77 -16.66
C GLN A 216 10.96 -0.09 -16.63
N ILE A 217 10.90 -1.30 -16.06
CA ILE A 217 12.01 -2.25 -16.04
C ILE A 217 12.42 -2.64 -17.47
N GLU A 218 11.46 -3.01 -18.33
CA GLU A 218 11.77 -3.38 -19.72
C GLU A 218 12.37 -2.21 -20.51
N LYS A 219 11.85 -0.99 -20.36
CA LYS A 219 12.47 0.21 -20.95
C LYS A 219 13.90 0.44 -20.47
N ALA A 220 14.16 0.23 -19.16
CA ALA A 220 15.51 0.34 -18.61
C ALA A 220 16.44 -0.74 -19.16
N LYS A 221 15.97 -1.97 -19.33
CA LYS A 221 16.72 -3.05 -19.99
C LYS A 221 17.07 -2.72 -21.45
N ASP A 222 16.13 -2.14 -22.20
CA ASP A 222 16.40 -1.70 -23.57
C ASP A 222 17.44 -0.57 -23.63
N LEU A 223 17.39 0.36 -22.68
CA LEU A 223 18.41 1.41 -22.56
C LEU A 223 19.77 0.84 -22.19
N ALA A 224 19.82 -0.18 -21.32
CA ALA A 224 21.06 -0.88 -20.98
C ALA A 224 21.68 -1.57 -22.20
N ARG A 225 20.87 -2.30 -23.01
CA ARG A 225 21.33 -2.90 -24.26
C ARG A 225 21.92 -1.87 -25.23
N LYS A 226 21.24 -0.74 -25.42
CA LYS A 226 21.70 0.36 -26.27
C LYS A 226 23.00 0.97 -25.76
N ARG A 227 23.10 1.28 -24.46
CA ARG A 227 24.31 1.77 -23.80
C ARG A 227 25.48 0.82 -24.04
N ASP A 228 25.24 -0.49 -23.94
CA ASP A 228 26.24 -1.53 -24.07
C ASP A 228 26.43 -1.98 -25.54
N ARG A 229 25.83 -1.25 -26.50
CA ARG A 229 25.94 -1.46 -27.96
C ARG A 229 25.54 -2.88 -28.41
N ASN A 230 24.61 -3.51 -27.70
CA ASN A 230 24.25 -4.93 -27.90
C ASN A 230 25.45 -5.88 -27.89
N LEU A 231 26.41 -5.63 -27.02
CA LEU A 231 27.58 -6.48 -26.79
C LEU A 231 27.58 -6.97 -25.34
N CYS A 232 28.13 -8.16 -25.12
CA CYS A 232 28.42 -8.62 -23.77
C CYS A 232 29.53 -7.74 -23.17
N ARG A 233 29.24 -7.01 -22.09
CA ARG A 233 30.25 -6.16 -21.45
C ARG A 233 31.39 -6.93 -20.80
N VAL A 234 31.16 -8.19 -20.41
CA VAL A 234 32.20 -9.05 -19.82
C VAL A 234 33.18 -9.52 -20.87
N THR A 235 32.69 -10.08 -21.98
CA THR A 235 33.56 -10.64 -23.04
C THR A 235 33.91 -9.62 -24.14
N ARG A 236 33.21 -8.48 -24.19
CA ARG A 236 33.29 -7.45 -25.24
C ARG A 236 32.96 -7.95 -26.65
N LYS A 237 32.29 -9.08 -26.75
CA LYS A 237 31.95 -9.73 -28.02
C LYS A 237 30.43 -9.70 -28.24
N ALA A 238 30.05 -9.75 -29.51
CA ALA A 238 28.69 -10.13 -29.86
C ALA A 238 28.44 -11.57 -29.41
N ALA A 239 27.25 -11.84 -28.93
CA ALA A 239 26.84 -13.20 -28.56
C ALA A 239 25.51 -13.51 -29.26
N SER A 240 25.27 -14.81 -29.50
CA SER A 240 24.02 -15.29 -30.11
C SER A 240 22.79 -14.95 -29.28
N SER A 241 22.96 -14.84 -27.97
CA SER A 241 21.91 -14.46 -27.02
C SER A 241 22.49 -13.60 -25.92
N LEU A 242 21.83 -12.45 -25.70
CA LEU A 242 22.18 -11.48 -24.67
C LEU A 242 21.03 -11.31 -23.69
N THR A 243 21.38 -11.26 -22.41
CA THR A 243 20.46 -10.89 -21.34
C THR A 243 20.89 -9.60 -20.65
N VAL A 244 19.96 -8.90 -20.04
CA VAL A 244 20.26 -7.78 -19.15
C VAL A 244 20.13 -8.28 -17.72
N HIS A 245 21.25 -8.30 -17.02
CA HIS A 245 21.38 -8.76 -15.65
C HIS A 245 21.25 -7.61 -14.68
N HIS A 246 20.57 -7.82 -13.54
CA HIS A 246 20.50 -6.88 -12.43
C HIS A 246 21.70 -7.11 -11.50
N LEU A 247 22.56 -6.10 -11.34
CA LEU A 247 23.74 -6.15 -10.45
C LEU A 247 23.35 -6.31 -8.97
N TYR A 248 22.27 -5.69 -8.56
CA TYR A 248 21.52 -5.98 -7.33
C TYR A 248 20.23 -6.70 -7.71
N SER A 249 20.04 -7.92 -7.27
CA SER A 249 18.93 -8.78 -7.71
C SER A 249 17.56 -8.12 -7.55
N GLU A 250 16.72 -8.22 -8.57
CA GLU A 250 15.38 -7.58 -8.58
C GLU A 250 14.52 -8.01 -7.40
N ALA A 251 14.58 -9.30 -7.03
CA ALA A 251 13.78 -9.84 -5.93
C ALA A 251 14.14 -9.26 -4.56
N HIS A 252 15.41 -8.88 -4.33
CA HIS A 252 15.90 -8.39 -3.05
C HIS A 252 16.07 -6.87 -3.01
N TYR A 253 16.20 -6.25 -4.18
CA TYR A 253 16.37 -4.81 -4.34
C TYR A 253 15.39 -4.23 -5.37
N PRO A 254 14.07 -4.44 -5.19
CA PRO A 254 13.07 -4.10 -6.21
C PRO A 254 13.01 -2.60 -6.55
N LYS A 255 13.46 -1.72 -5.66
CA LYS A 255 13.57 -0.29 -5.93
C LYS A 255 14.61 0.06 -6.98
N LEU A 256 15.61 -0.81 -7.18
CA LEU A 256 16.68 -0.64 -8.16
C LEU A 256 16.38 -1.31 -9.51
N ALA A 257 15.29 -2.06 -9.64
CA ALA A 257 15.01 -2.88 -10.82
C ALA A 257 14.98 -2.10 -12.14
N ALA A 258 14.49 -0.87 -12.12
CA ALA A 258 14.46 0.02 -13.30
C ALA A 258 15.63 1.02 -13.34
N SER A 259 16.62 0.92 -12.45
CA SER A 259 17.80 1.80 -12.47
C SER A 259 18.80 1.35 -13.52
N LEU A 260 19.15 2.23 -14.46
CA LEU A 260 20.13 1.91 -15.50
C LEU A 260 21.51 1.58 -14.92
N SER A 261 21.88 2.18 -13.79
CA SER A 261 23.13 1.87 -13.07
C SER A 261 23.14 0.46 -12.45
N ASN A 262 21.96 -0.15 -12.27
CA ASN A 262 21.82 -1.52 -11.75
C ASN A 262 21.77 -2.58 -12.85
N LEU A 263 21.89 -2.20 -14.11
CA LEU A 263 21.70 -3.08 -15.26
C LEU A 263 23.01 -3.24 -16.06
N ILE A 264 23.30 -4.46 -16.52
CA ILE A 264 24.43 -4.77 -17.38
C ILE A 264 24.00 -5.78 -18.44
N THR A 265 24.43 -5.56 -19.71
CA THR A 265 24.19 -6.50 -20.80
C THR A 265 25.31 -7.54 -20.85
N ILE A 266 24.96 -8.81 -20.75
CA ILE A 266 25.93 -9.93 -20.77
C ILE A 266 25.40 -11.07 -21.65
N ALA A 267 26.31 -11.93 -22.11
CA ALA A 267 25.96 -13.15 -22.81
C ALA A 267 25.23 -14.12 -21.87
N ASN A 268 24.30 -14.92 -22.40
CA ASN A 268 23.55 -15.88 -21.59
C ASN A 268 24.46 -16.93 -20.92
N GLU A 269 25.55 -17.30 -21.57
CA GLU A 269 26.55 -18.23 -21.01
C GLU A 269 27.22 -17.61 -19.76
N VAL A 270 27.60 -16.32 -19.84
CA VAL A 270 28.17 -15.59 -18.70
C VAL A 270 27.15 -15.45 -17.57
N HIS A 271 25.90 -15.15 -17.90
CA HIS A 271 24.80 -15.03 -16.94
C HIS A 271 24.55 -16.34 -16.19
N SER A 272 24.44 -17.45 -16.94
CA SER A 272 24.22 -18.77 -16.34
C SER A 272 25.40 -19.21 -15.48
N HIS A 273 26.67 -18.97 -15.95
CA HIS A 273 27.86 -19.29 -15.18
C HIS A 273 27.98 -18.47 -13.91
N PHE A 274 27.66 -17.16 -13.95
CA PHE A 274 27.61 -16.33 -12.76
C PHE A 274 26.61 -16.85 -11.72
N HIS A 275 25.37 -17.16 -12.14
CA HIS A 275 24.39 -17.70 -11.22
C HIS A 275 24.76 -19.08 -10.67
N GLN A 276 25.40 -19.93 -11.46
CA GLN A 276 25.94 -21.19 -10.98
C GLN A 276 27.02 -20.96 -9.92
N TRP A 277 27.93 -20.01 -10.16
CA TRP A 277 28.97 -19.61 -9.19
C TRP A 277 28.36 -19.07 -7.89
N MET A 278 27.25 -18.32 -7.96
CA MET A 278 26.49 -17.84 -6.82
C MET A 278 25.75 -18.93 -6.04
N GLY A 279 25.64 -20.15 -6.55
CA GLY A 279 24.84 -21.23 -5.93
C GLY A 279 23.42 -21.39 -6.47
N GLY A 280 23.02 -20.61 -7.48
CA GLY A 280 21.74 -20.72 -8.17
C GLY A 280 21.07 -19.39 -8.46
N PHE A 281 20.00 -19.43 -9.26
CA PHE A 281 19.23 -18.24 -9.65
C PHE A 281 18.42 -17.61 -8.51
N SER A 282 18.17 -18.35 -7.44
CA SER A 282 17.41 -17.89 -6.28
C SER A 282 18.26 -17.10 -5.28
N GLU A 283 19.59 -17.20 -5.41
CA GLU A 283 20.48 -16.52 -4.47
C GLU A 283 20.49 -15.00 -4.70
N PRO A 284 20.46 -14.21 -3.61
CA PRO A 284 20.58 -12.78 -3.73
C PRO A 284 21.97 -12.42 -4.25
N CYS A 285 22.02 -11.59 -5.29
CA CYS A 285 23.30 -11.07 -5.77
C CYS A 285 23.39 -9.55 -5.54
N THR A 286 24.62 -9.10 -5.36
CA THR A 286 25.02 -7.71 -5.27
C THR A 286 26.06 -7.37 -6.33
N ILE A 287 26.28 -6.08 -6.55
CA ILE A 287 27.36 -5.64 -7.46
C ILE A 287 28.74 -6.10 -6.99
N ASP A 288 28.95 -6.25 -5.67
CA ASP A 288 30.20 -6.76 -5.12
C ASP A 288 30.46 -8.22 -5.49
N ASP A 289 29.40 -9.03 -5.53
CA ASP A 289 29.50 -10.42 -5.95
C ASP A 289 29.85 -10.51 -7.45
N PHE A 290 29.24 -9.63 -8.26
CA PHE A 290 29.57 -9.56 -9.68
C PHE A 290 31.01 -9.07 -9.94
N ILE A 291 31.51 -8.12 -9.14
CA ILE A 291 32.93 -7.68 -9.19
C ILE A 291 33.87 -8.84 -8.85
N LYS A 292 33.60 -9.60 -7.77
CA LYS A 292 34.41 -10.78 -7.40
C LYS A 292 34.44 -11.81 -8.52
N TYR A 293 33.29 -12.11 -9.11
CA TYR A 293 33.18 -13.02 -10.23
C TYR A 293 34.01 -12.57 -11.45
N VAL A 294 33.94 -11.28 -11.80
CA VAL A 294 34.74 -10.73 -12.91
C VAL A 294 36.22 -10.78 -12.61
N LEU A 295 36.65 -10.48 -11.38
CA LEU A 295 38.07 -10.61 -10.98
C LEU A 295 38.59 -12.04 -11.06
N GLU A 296 37.76 -13.02 -10.74
CA GLU A 296 38.14 -14.44 -10.76
C GLU A 296 38.24 -15.02 -12.19
N TYR A 297 37.26 -14.73 -13.04
CA TYR A 297 37.12 -15.37 -14.36
C TYR A 297 37.53 -14.49 -15.54
N TYR A 298 37.63 -13.16 -15.35
CA TYR A 298 37.94 -12.17 -16.40
C TYR A 298 38.90 -11.10 -15.88
N PRO A 299 40.02 -11.45 -15.24
CA PRO A 299 40.91 -10.51 -14.55
C PRO A 299 41.50 -9.45 -15.48
N GLU A 300 41.61 -9.75 -16.79
CA GLU A 300 42.08 -8.81 -17.79
C GLU A 300 41.10 -7.66 -18.09
N ASN A 301 39.85 -7.74 -17.63
CA ASN A 301 38.84 -6.74 -17.95
C ASN A 301 38.79 -5.62 -16.88
N GLY A 302 39.94 -4.98 -16.61
CA GLY A 302 40.04 -3.91 -15.63
C GLY A 302 39.11 -2.72 -15.87
N HIS A 303 38.81 -2.42 -17.14
CA HIS A 303 37.85 -1.35 -17.47
C HIS A 303 36.42 -1.68 -16.98
N LEU A 304 36.04 -2.94 -17.00
CA LEU A 304 34.73 -3.35 -16.47
C LEU A 304 34.68 -3.19 -14.95
N ILE A 305 35.75 -3.54 -14.25
CA ILE A 305 35.84 -3.36 -12.80
C ILE A 305 35.68 -1.88 -12.44
N ILE A 306 36.43 -0.99 -13.11
CA ILE A 306 36.31 0.46 -12.88
C ILE A 306 34.87 0.94 -13.12
N TRP A 307 34.25 0.47 -14.19
CA TRP A 307 32.86 0.83 -14.50
C TRP A 307 31.89 0.31 -13.43
N LEU A 308 32.04 -0.92 -12.95
CA LEU A 308 31.21 -1.51 -11.89
C LEU A 308 31.35 -0.72 -10.59
N GLU A 309 32.55 -0.30 -10.21
CA GLU A 309 32.77 0.55 -9.03
C GLU A 309 32.09 1.93 -9.18
N GLN A 310 32.10 2.50 -10.38
CA GLN A 310 31.36 3.74 -10.67
C GLN A 310 29.84 3.53 -10.53
N GLN A 311 29.29 2.40 -11.03
CA GLN A 311 27.86 2.10 -10.84
C GLN A 311 27.54 1.92 -9.35
N LYS A 312 28.38 1.22 -8.60
CA LYS A 312 28.25 1.03 -7.16
C LYS A 312 28.22 2.37 -6.42
N ALA A 313 29.15 3.26 -6.75
CA ALA A 313 29.18 4.63 -6.18
C ALA A 313 27.92 5.44 -6.52
N SER A 314 27.42 5.33 -7.75
CA SER A 314 26.17 5.97 -8.19
C SER A 314 24.93 5.47 -7.47
N LEU A 315 24.87 4.19 -7.14
CA LEU A 315 23.74 3.57 -6.43
C LEU A 315 23.80 3.84 -4.92
N GLY A 316 25.00 4.10 -4.39
CA GLY A 316 25.20 4.24 -2.94
C GLY A 316 25.00 2.94 -2.15
N PRO A 317 25.08 3.01 -0.81
CA PRO A 317 24.87 1.84 0.03
C PRO A 317 23.43 1.32 -0.09
N GLN A 318 23.29 0.03 -0.34
CA GLN A 318 21.99 -0.62 -0.50
C GLN A 318 21.79 -1.67 0.60
N LEU A 319 20.59 -1.68 1.16
CA LEU A 319 20.15 -2.74 2.06
C LEU A 319 19.06 -3.57 1.36
N PRO A 320 19.14 -4.91 1.45
CA PRO A 320 18.11 -5.75 0.88
C PRO A 320 16.76 -5.48 1.56
N MET A 321 15.71 -5.43 0.78
CA MET A 321 14.36 -5.27 1.31
C MET A 321 13.94 -6.54 2.06
N GLY A 322 13.62 -6.40 3.33
CA GLY A 322 13.11 -7.48 4.18
C GLY A 322 11.67 -7.85 3.83
N LYS A 323 10.74 -7.67 4.76
CA LYS A 323 9.30 -7.97 4.53
C LYS A 323 8.67 -7.13 3.40
N GLU A 324 9.23 -5.97 3.06
CA GLU A 324 8.72 -5.14 1.97
C GLU A 324 8.83 -5.82 0.59
N ARG A 325 9.73 -6.80 0.41
CA ARG A 325 9.83 -7.58 -0.83
C ARG A 325 8.57 -8.38 -1.15
N GLU A 326 7.78 -8.71 -0.13
CA GLU A 326 6.51 -9.42 -0.28
C GLU A 326 5.34 -8.48 -0.63
N HIS A 327 5.61 -7.17 -0.71
CA HIS A 327 4.58 -6.21 -1.08
C HIS A 327 4.15 -6.43 -2.54
N VAL A 328 2.83 -6.48 -2.76
CA VAL A 328 2.24 -6.82 -4.06
C VAL A 328 2.80 -6.01 -5.25
N LEU A 329 3.17 -4.76 -5.06
CA LEU A 329 3.73 -3.90 -6.12
C LEU A 329 5.10 -4.34 -6.61
N TYR A 330 5.82 -5.19 -5.86
CA TYR A 330 7.14 -5.71 -6.23
C TYR A 330 7.10 -7.15 -6.73
N LEU A 331 5.95 -7.80 -6.61
CA LEU A 331 5.75 -9.15 -7.15
C LEU A 331 5.29 -9.08 -8.61
N PRO A 332 5.74 -10.01 -9.47
CA PRO A 332 5.15 -10.14 -10.80
C PRO A 332 3.71 -10.63 -10.68
N LEU A 333 2.82 -10.10 -11.51
CA LEU A 333 1.46 -10.63 -11.59
C LEU A 333 1.49 -12.06 -12.11
N GLN A 334 1.15 -13.01 -11.27
CA GLN A 334 1.10 -14.42 -11.64
C GLN A 334 -0.17 -14.72 -12.44
N CYS A 335 0.00 -15.42 -13.57
CA CYS A 335 -1.12 -15.98 -14.32
C CYS A 335 -1.16 -17.49 -14.06
N VAL A 336 -2.29 -17.99 -13.58
CA VAL A 336 -2.53 -19.41 -13.30
C VAL A 336 -3.54 -19.95 -14.30
N THR A 337 -3.19 -21.04 -14.97
CA THR A 337 -4.05 -21.74 -15.93
C THR A 337 -5.19 -22.51 -15.23
#